data_f63e04e9bb85da2c196b9353ae56bcc2
#
_entry.id   f63e04e9bb85da2c196b9353ae56bcc2
#
_cell.length_a   1.000
_cell.length_b   1.000
_cell.length_c   1.000
_cell.angle_alpha   90.00
_cell.angle_beta   90.00
_cell.angle_gamma   90.00
#
_symmetry.space_group_name_H-M   'P 1'
#
loop_
_entity.id
_entity.type
_entity.pdbx_description
1 polymer ?
#
loop_
_entity_poly.entity_id
_entity_poly.type
_entity_poly.pdbx_seq_one_letter_code
_entity_poly.pdbx_strand_id
1 'polypeptide(L)'
;MSPSPRIVVFDLDVTLTRYDTFLPFVIGYLRYHRRRRSLSLWRLPLNLLKFWRWGDRTWVKTQVLRAFMGGEPRARIDEWVERFVDELIEEAMRDQGIAQLREYQNSGVRVVLASASFDVYVKRIAEKLDIHEVLATRVAWNGRQRLVGMDGENCRDDEKLRRVKAMDLMPDDGVGVAAYSDSHADLPLLTWVEHGVAVCPSKRLFHQVGGLGIEIARW
;
A
#
# COMPACT_ATOMS: atom_id res chain seq x y z
N MET A 1 3.05 -16.34 -26.95
CA MET A 1 2.32 -15.47 -26.01
C MET A 1 2.10 -16.29 -24.74
N SER A 2 2.62 -15.87 -23.61
CA SER A 2 2.29 -16.54 -22.35
C SER A 2 0.79 -16.43 -22.10
N PRO A 3 0.14 -17.45 -21.53
CA PRO A 3 -1.28 -17.37 -21.19
C PRO A 3 -1.52 -16.20 -20.24
N SER A 4 -2.66 -15.52 -20.41
CA SER A 4 -3.04 -14.44 -19.48
C SER A 4 -3.12 -14.98 -18.05
N PRO A 5 -2.64 -14.23 -17.03
CA PRO A 5 -2.74 -14.67 -15.65
C PRO A 5 -4.20 -14.81 -15.23
N ARG A 6 -4.47 -15.70 -14.28
CA ARG A 6 -5.81 -15.86 -13.67
C ARG A 6 -6.02 -14.88 -12.53
N ILE A 7 -4.94 -14.51 -11.86
CA ILE A 7 -4.91 -13.60 -10.71
C ILE A 7 -3.80 -12.59 -10.92
N VAL A 8 -4.07 -11.33 -10.60
CA VAL A 8 -3.04 -10.28 -10.58
C VAL A 8 -3.04 -9.57 -9.23
N VAL A 9 -1.85 -9.38 -8.67
CA VAL A 9 -1.62 -8.67 -7.41
C VAL A 9 -0.92 -7.35 -7.71
N PHE A 10 -1.56 -6.22 -7.42
CA PHE A 10 -0.95 -4.91 -7.52
C PHE A 10 -0.54 -4.39 -6.14
N ASP A 11 0.70 -3.90 -6.03
CA ASP A 11 1.04 -2.95 -4.98
C ASP A 11 0.46 -1.57 -5.29
N LEU A 12 0.32 -0.71 -4.28
CA LEU A 12 -0.27 0.62 -4.41
C LEU A 12 0.80 1.70 -4.59
N ASP A 13 1.63 1.87 -3.55
CA ASP A 13 2.53 3.02 -3.42
C ASP A 13 3.67 2.97 -4.44
N VAL A 14 3.85 4.03 -5.23
CA VAL A 14 4.84 4.14 -6.32
C VAL A 14 4.60 3.11 -7.47
N THR A 15 3.64 2.22 -7.31
CA THR A 15 3.21 1.24 -8.33
C THR A 15 1.99 1.74 -9.08
N LEU A 16 0.80 1.74 -8.48
CA LEU A 16 -0.41 2.37 -9.05
C LEU A 16 -0.43 3.87 -8.84
N THR A 17 0.19 4.36 -7.77
CA THR A 17 0.36 5.80 -7.51
C THR A 17 1.74 6.29 -7.92
N ARG A 18 1.87 7.61 -8.16
CA ARG A 18 3.14 8.26 -8.55
C ARG A 18 4.11 8.43 -7.38
N TYR A 19 3.61 8.34 -6.13
CA TYR A 19 4.39 8.52 -4.90
C TYR A 19 3.83 7.69 -3.75
N ASP A 20 4.61 7.56 -2.65
CA ASP A 20 4.20 6.93 -1.39
C ASP A 20 3.07 7.74 -0.73
N THR A 21 1.94 7.10 -0.47
CA THR A 21 0.71 7.77 0.00
C THR A 21 0.66 7.98 1.51
N PHE A 22 1.51 7.29 2.30
CA PHE A 22 1.41 7.32 3.76
C PHE A 22 1.67 8.70 4.36
N LEU A 23 2.80 9.33 4.01
CA LEU A 23 3.12 10.65 4.55
C LEU A 23 2.17 11.74 4.06
N PRO A 24 1.81 11.82 2.76
CA PRO A 24 0.78 12.72 2.28
C PRO A 24 -0.54 12.57 3.04
N PHE A 25 -0.98 11.33 3.32
CA PHE A 25 -2.18 11.06 4.10
C PHE A 25 -2.12 11.67 5.51
N VAL A 26 -1.03 11.42 6.25
CA VAL A 26 -0.86 11.92 7.62
C VAL A 26 -0.72 13.45 7.66
N ILE A 27 0.12 14.01 6.76
CA ILE A 27 0.36 15.46 6.71
C ILE A 27 -0.91 16.19 6.27
N GLY A 28 -1.63 15.65 5.29
CA GLY A 28 -2.89 16.19 4.83
C GLY A 28 -3.95 16.19 5.95
N TYR A 29 -4.05 15.08 6.71
CA TYR A 29 -4.91 15.01 7.90
C TYR A 29 -4.65 16.15 8.87
N LEU A 30 -3.38 16.39 9.20
CA LEU A 30 -2.98 17.47 10.11
C LEU A 30 -3.35 18.86 9.56
N ARG A 31 -3.17 19.09 8.25
CA ARG A 31 -3.53 20.36 7.61
C ARG A 31 -5.03 20.57 7.58
N TYR A 32 -5.79 19.54 7.24
CA TYR A 32 -7.25 19.57 7.18
C TYR A 32 -7.89 19.90 8.54
N HIS A 33 -7.35 19.32 9.63
CA HIS A 33 -7.88 19.53 10.98
C HIS A 33 -7.16 20.63 11.78
N ARG A 34 -6.26 21.41 11.15
CA ARG A 34 -5.38 22.42 11.79
C ARG A 34 -6.10 23.52 12.56
N ARG A 35 -7.38 23.75 12.31
CA ARG A 35 -8.17 24.79 13.02
C ARG A 35 -8.46 24.49 14.49
N ARG A 36 -8.14 23.30 15.00
CA ARG A 36 -8.58 22.86 16.35
C ARG A 36 -7.48 22.43 17.34
N ARG A 37 -6.22 22.34 16.94
CA ARG A 37 -5.13 22.00 17.89
C ARG A 37 -3.89 22.85 17.63
N SER A 38 -3.47 23.58 18.67
CA SER A 38 -2.09 24.09 18.79
C SER A 38 -1.14 22.88 18.65
N LEU A 39 -0.58 22.72 17.45
CA LEU A 39 0.30 21.60 17.16
C LEU A 39 1.58 21.76 17.98
N SER A 40 1.71 20.98 19.00
CA SER A 40 2.99 20.66 19.61
C SER A 40 3.82 19.80 18.62
N LEU A 41 4.16 20.40 17.47
CA LEU A 41 5.15 19.85 16.51
C LEU A 41 6.50 19.59 17.19
N TRP A 42 6.73 20.21 18.35
CA TRP A 42 7.88 20.03 19.23
C TRP A 42 7.96 18.63 19.87
N ARG A 43 6.89 17.81 19.75
CA ARG A 43 6.86 16.43 20.26
C ARG A 43 7.30 15.39 19.25
N LEU A 44 7.60 15.77 18.02
CA LEU A 44 8.32 14.88 17.12
C LEU A 44 9.76 14.78 17.65
N PRO A 45 10.17 13.64 18.19
CA PRO A 45 11.57 13.47 18.54
C PRO A 45 12.37 13.60 17.24
N LEU A 46 13.35 14.51 17.21
CA LEU A 46 14.34 14.64 16.11
C LEU A 46 14.98 13.27 15.74
N ASN A 47 14.88 12.31 16.64
CA ASN A 47 15.24 10.91 16.45
C ASN A 47 14.38 10.18 15.42
N LEU A 48 13.12 10.59 15.13
CA LEU A 48 12.26 9.94 14.11
C LEU A 48 12.89 10.01 12.72
N LEU A 49 13.56 11.11 12.38
CA LEU A 49 14.28 11.24 11.11
C LEU A 49 15.51 10.34 11.01
N LYS A 50 16.20 10.08 12.12
CA LYS A 50 17.31 9.13 12.19
C LYS A 50 16.81 7.68 12.10
N PHE A 51 15.72 7.34 12.78
CA PHE A 51 15.12 5.99 12.73
C PHE A 51 14.50 5.64 11.38
N TRP A 52 13.95 6.60 10.63
CA TRP A 52 13.46 6.37 9.27
C TRP A 52 14.53 5.81 8.33
N ARG A 53 15.75 6.16 8.56
CA ARG A 53 16.88 5.78 7.70
C ARG A 53 17.53 4.44 8.10
N TRP A 54 17.40 4.02 9.39
CA TRP A 54 18.15 2.90 9.97
C TRP A 54 17.28 1.94 10.82
N GLY A 55 16.01 2.24 11.07
CA GLY A 55 15.15 1.50 11.97
C GLY A 55 14.05 0.69 11.26
N ASP A 56 13.32 -0.08 12.05
CA ASP A 56 12.12 -0.79 11.64
C ASP A 56 11.05 0.21 11.15
N ARG A 57 10.81 0.20 9.84
CA ARG A 57 9.82 1.07 9.19
C ARG A 57 8.41 0.87 9.76
N THR A 58 8.09 -0.33 10.21
CA THR A 58 6.81 -0.67 10.83
C THR A 58 6.65 0.06 12.15
N TRP A 59 7.69 0.05 13.00
CA TRP A 59 7.69 0.79 14.25
C TRP A 59 7.52 2.30 14.02
N VAL A 60 8.31 2.88 13.11
CA VAL A 60 8.23 4.33 12.78
C VAL A 60 6.83 4.69 12.30
N LYS A 61 6.26 3.90 11.37
CA LYS A 61 4.92 4.10 10.83
C LYS A 61 3.86 4.09 11.94
N THR A 62 3.98 3.15 12.87
CA THR A 62 3.09 3.04 14.03
C THR A 62 3.22 4.26 14.96
N GLN A 63 4.44 4.73 15.24
CA GLN A 63 4.65 5.91 16.08
C GLN A 63 4.10 7.19 15.42
N VAL A 64 4.32 7.36 14.13
CA VAL A 64 3.76 8.49 13.36
C VAL A 64 2.23 8.45 13.40
N LEU A 65 1.63 7.30 13.13
CA LEU A 65 0.18 7.14 13.20
C LEU A 65 -0.37 7.51 14.58
N ARG A 66 0.23 6.97 15.64
CA ARG A 66 -0.18 7.24 17.03
C ARG A 66 0.02 8.71 17.43
N ALA A 67 1.16 9.30 17.05
CA ALA A 67 1.48 10.68 17.42
C ALA A 67 0.52 11.69 16.79
N PHE A 68 0.10 11.45 15.55
CA PHE A 68 -0.68 12.41 14.78
C PHE A 68 -2.18 12.12 14.73
N MET A 69 -2.56 10.86 14.76
CA MET A 69 -3.95 10.43 14.61
C MET A 69 -4.46 9.62 15.82
N GLY A 70 -3.60 9.30 16.79
CA GLY A 70 -3.98 8.57 17.99
C GLY A 70 -5.07 9.28 18.78
N GLY A 71 -6.13 8.53 19.17
CA GLY A 71 -7.29 9.07 19.89
C GLY A 71 -8.32 9.78 19.02
N GLU A 72 -8.08 9.93 17.72
CA GLU A 72 -9.06 10.52 16.80
C GLU A 72 -10.27 9.59 16.59
N PRO A 73 -11.50 10.14 16.54
CA PRO A 73 -12.69 9.36 16.24
C PRO A 73 -12.66 8.83 14.81
N ARG A 74 -13.17 7.62 14.59
CA ARG A 74 -13.27 6.99 13.27
C ARG A 74 -13.98 7.89 12.26
N ALA A 75 -15.12 8.45 12.59
CA ALA A 75 -15.88 9.33 11.69
C ALA A 75 -15.05 10.51 11.15
N ARG A 76 -14.13 11.06 11.95
CA ARG A 76 -13.25 12.15 11.51
C ARG A 76 -12.17 11.66 10.54
N ILE A 77 -11.68 10.45 10.77
CA ILE A 77 -10.70 9.82 9.88
C ILE A 77 -11.39 9.46 8.57
N ASP A 78 -12.60 8.90 8.62
CA ASP A 78 -13.38 8.54 7.43
C ASP A 78 -13.70 9.78 6.58
N GLU A 79 -14.07 10.93 7.19
CA GLU A 79 -14.27 12.21 6.49
C GLU A 79 -13.01 12.66 5.73
N TRP A 80 -11.83 12.53 6.36
CA TRP A 80 -10.58 12.84 5.72
C TRP A 80 -10.22 11.84 4.61
N VAL A 81 -10.49 10.55 4.83
CA VAL A 81 -10.23 9.49 3.85
C VAL A 81 -10.98 9.76 2.54
N GLU A 82 -12.26 10.13 2.60
CA GLU A 82 -13.04 10.46 1.40
C GLU A 82 -12.34 11.54 0.58
N ARG A 83 -12.02 12.64 1.21
CA ARG A 83 -11.36 13.76 0.54
C ARG A 83 -9.98 13.39 0.00
N PHE A 84 -9.16 12.74 0.80
CA PHE A 84 -7.81 12.34 0.42
C PHE A 84 -7.82 11.39 -0.78
N VAL A 85 -8.75 10.43 -0.78
CA VAL A 85 -8.85 9.45 -1.86
C VAL A 85 -9.37 10.11 -3.14
N ASP A 86 -10.35 11.02 -3.07
CA ASP A 86 -10.82 11.75 -4.25
C ASP A 86 -9.67 12.53 -4.91
N GLU A 87 -8.92 13.32 -4.12
CA GLU A 87 -7.74 14.06 -4.60
C GLU A 87 -6.66 13.10 -5.17
N LEU A 88 -6.44 11.95 -4.52
CA LEU A 88 -5.45 10.96 -4.96
C LEU A 88 -5.80 10.32 -6.30
N ILE A 89 -7.07 9.95 -6.49
CA ILE A 89 -7.54 9.33 -7.74
C ILE A 89 -7.41 10.30 -8.92
N GLU A 90 -7.67 11.58 -8.70
CA GLU A 90 -7.59 12.60 -9.77
C GLU A 90 -6.14 12.95 -10.13
N GLU A 91 -5.25 13.05 -9.14
CA GLU A 91 -3.94 13.69 -9.36
C GLU A 91 -2.75 12.73 -9.32
N ALA A 92 -2.87 11.61 -8.62
CA ALA A 92 -1.71 10.81 -8.25
C ALA A 92 -1.62 9.43 -8.89
N MET A 93 -2.65 8.98 -9.59
CA MET A 93 -2.62 7.66 -10.23
C MET A 93 -1.71 7.67 -11.47
N ARG A 94 -1.06 6.54 -11.72
CA ARG A 94 -0.29 6.32 -12.95
C ARG A 94 -1.22 5.87 -14.06
N ASP A 95 -1.28 6.62 -15.15
CA ASP A 95 -2.18 6.34 -16.28
C ASP A 95 -1.96 4.94 -16.85
N GLN A 96 -0.71 4.53 -17.03
CA GLN A 96 -0.35 3.19 -17.54
C GLN A 96 -0.71 2.09 -16.53
N GLY A 97 -0.53 2.32 -15.23
CA GLY A 97 -0.93 1.40 -14.17
C GLY A 97 -2.43 1.19 -14.13
N ILE A 98 -3.20 2.26 -14.27
CA ILE A 98 -4.66 2.20 -14.34
C ILE A 98 -5.13 1.53 -15.64
N ALA A 99 -4.48 1.81 -16.77
CA ALA A 99 -4.81 1.14 -18.04
C ALA A 99 -4.58 -0.37 -17.92
N GLN A 100 -3.45 -0.81 -17.36
CA GLN A 100 -3.15 -2.23 -17.16
C GLN A 100 -4.14 -2.89 -16.17
N LEU A 101 -4.51 -2.20 -15.09
CA LEU A 101 -5.54 -2.66 -14.17
C LEU A 101 -6.87 -2.90 -14.88
N ARG A 102 -7.33 -1.93 -15.69
CA ARG A 102 -8.59 -2.02 -16.44
C ARG A 102 -8.57 -3.12 -17.49
N GLU A 103 -7.43 -3.34 -18.13
CA GLU A 103 -7.26 -4.47 -19.08
C GLU A 103 -7.51 -5.81 -18.39
N TYR A 104 -6.93 -6.03 -17.21
CA TYR A 104 -7.17 -7.25 -16.44
C TYR A 104 -8.62 -7.38 -15.98
N GLN A 105 -9.22 -6.32 -15.47
CA GLN A 105 -10.62 -6.31 -15.04
C GLN A 105 -11.56 -6.65 -16.22
N ASN A 106 -11.36 -6.03 -17.39
CA ASN A 106 -12.15 -6.27 -18.61
C ASN A 106 -11.97 -7.69 -19.14
N SER A 107 -10.83 -8.31 -18.88
CA SER A 107 -10.53 -9.70 -19.25
C SER A 107 -11.03 -10.73 -18.24
N GLY A 108 -11.70 -10.30 -17.17
CA GLY A 108 -12.21 -11.17 -16.11
C GLY A 108 -11.13 -11.77 -15.21
N VAL A 109 -9.92 -11.19 -15.21
CA VAL A 109 -8.83 -11.58 -14.32
C VAL A 109 -9.14 -11.11 -12.90
N ARG A 110 -8.94 -11.98 -11.93
CA ARG A 110 -9.10 -11.66 -10.51
C ARG A 110 -8.01 -10.67 -10.07
N VAL A 111 -8.41 -9.49 -9.56
CA VAL A 111 -7.50 -8.43 -9.16
C VAL A 111 -7.45 -8.29 -7.65
N VAL A 112 -6.23 -8.25 -7.09
CA VAL A 112 -5.94 -8.05 -5.67
C VAL A 112 -5.10 -6.79 -5.50
N LEU A 113 -5.48 -5.92 -4.58
CA LEU A 113 -4.66 -4.79 -4.14
C LEU A 113 -3.96 -5.16 -2.84
N ALA A 114 -2.63 -5.26 -2.84
CA ALA A 114 -1.85 -5.63 -1.68
C ALA A 114 -0.85 -4.52 -1.29
N SER A 115 -1.09 -3.79 -0.21
CA SER A 115 -0.30 -2.62 0.17
C SER A 115 0.14 -2.65 1.63
N ALA A 116 1.35 -2.16 1.87
CA ALA A 116 1.83 -1.85 3.22
C ALA A 116 1.10 -0.63 3.83
N SER A 117 0.34 0.11 3.07
CA SER A 117 -0.42 1.29 3.51
C SER A 117 -1.66 0.91 4.33
N PHE A 118 -2.26 1.90 5.06
CA PHE A 118 -3.32 1.59 6.02
C PHE A 118 -4.66 1.32 5.35
N ASP A 119 -5.33 0.30 5.85
CA ASP A 119 -6.61 -0.21 5.33
C ASP A 119 -7.72 0.84 5.29
N VAL A 120 -7.69 1.84 6.15
CA VAL A 120 -8.68 2.92 6.20
C VAL A 120 -8.81 3.69 4.90
N TYR A 121 -7.71 3.90 4.16
CA TYR A 121 -7.77 4.59 2.87
C TYR A 121 -7.50 3.65 1.68
N VAL A 122 -6.74 2.56 1.88
CA VAL A 122 -6.48 1.58 0.80
C VAL A 122 -7.77 0.91 0.33
N LYS A 123 -8.68 0.56 1.26
CA LYS A 123 -10.00 0.02 0.93
C LYS A 123 -10.84 1.01 0.11
N ARG A 124 -10.79 2.30 0.49
CA ARG A 124 -11.53 3.32 -0.25
C ARG A 124 -10.97 3.56 -1.65
N ILE A 125 -9.62 3.50 -1.81
CA ILE A 125 -8.99 3.53 -3.14
C ILE A 125 -9.44 2.32 -3.96
N ALA A 126 -9.44 1.13 -3.38
CA ALA A 126 -9.88 -0.08 -4.05
C ALA A 126 -11.34 0.00 -4.51
N GLU A 127 -12.24 0.52 -3.68
CA GLU A 127 -13.64 0.77 -4.05
C GLU A 127 -13.76 1.70 -5.27
N LYS A 128 -13.01 2.82 -5.29
CA LYS A 128 -12.97 3.75 -6.43
C LYS A 128 -12.40 3.12 -7.71
N LEU A 129 -11.53 2.14 -7.56
CA LEU A 129 -10.91 1.41 -8.67
C LEU A 129 -11.64 0.11 -9.04
N ASP A 130 -12.78 -0.18 -8.39
CA ASP A 130 -13.54 -1.43 -8.58
C ASP A 130 -12.70 -2.69 -8.31
N ILE A 131 -11.88 -2.65 -7.25
CA ILE A 131 -11.09 -3.78 -6.76
C ILE A 131 -11.74 -4.32 -5.49
N HIS A 132 -12.19 -5.57 -5.51
CA HIS A 132 -12.94 -6.15 -4.40
C HIS A 132 -12.04 -6.82 -3.35
N GLU A 133 -10.82 -7.17 -3.70
CA GLU A 133 -9.91 -7.90 -2.83
C GLU A 133 -8.72 -7.03 -2.39
N VAL A 134 -8.61 -6.82 -1.08
CA VAL A 134 -7.64 -5.89 -0.50
C VAL A 134 -6.89 -6.53 0.66
N LEU A 135 -5.57 -6.51 0.56
CA LEU A 135 -4.64 -6.81 1.64
C LEU A 135 -3.91 -5.53 2.03
N ALA A 136 -4.14 -5.04 3.24
CA ALA A 136 -3.55 -3.79 3.71
C ALA A 136 -3.13 -3.90 5.18
N THR A 137 -2.30 -2.96 5.64
CA THR A 137 -1.96 -2.86 7.05
C THR A 137 -3.17 -2.34 7.83
N ARG A 138 -3.64 -3.13 8.78
CA ARG A 138 -4.85 -2.78 9.53
C ARG A 138 -4.56 -1.76 10.64
N VAL A 139 -5.51 -0.86 10.87
CA VAL A 139 -5.50 0.01 12.05
C VAL A 139 -6.35 -0.56 13.17
N ALA A 140 -5.93 -0.33 14.41
CA ALA A 140 -6.64 -0.74 15.61
C ALA A 140 -7.53 0.39 16.15
N TRP A 141 -8.75 0.01 16.55
CA TRP A 141 -9.75 0.89 17.14
C TRP A 141 -10.11 0.41 18.54
N ASN A 142 -10.29 1.32 19.50
CA ASN A 142 -10.81 0.96 20.81
C ASN A 142 -12.36 0.84 20.79
N GLY A 143 -12.96 0.43 21.93
CA GLY A 143 -14.41 0.27 22.06
C GLY A 143 -15.23 1.57 21.88
N ARG A 144 -14.56 2.74 21.85
CA ARG A 144 -15.19 4.05 21.56
C ARG A 144 -14.91 4.52 20.13
N GLN A 145 -14.55 3.60 19.23
CA GLN A 145 -14.21 3.90 17.83
C GLN A 145 -13.13 5.00 17.70
N ARG A 146 -12.09 4.95 18.55
CA ARG A 146 -10.94 5.85 18.44
C ARG A 146 -9.71 5.07 18.02
N LEU A 147 -8.91 5.64 17.14
CA LEU A 147 -7.68 5.03 16.63
C LEU A 147 -6.66 4.87 17.77
N VAL A 148 -6.11 3.66 17.93
CA VAL A 148 -5.11 3.35 18.95
C VAL A 148 -3.77 2.90 18.39
N GLY A 149 -3.70 2.56 17.11
CA GLY A 149 -2.45 2.15 16.46
C GLY A 149 -2.67 1.18 15.31
N MET A 150 -1.72 0.28 15.10
CA MET A 150 -1.84 -0.84 14.15
C MET A 150 -2.47 -2.06 14.83
N ASP A 151 -3.18 -2.86 14.03
CA ASP A 151 -3.71 -4.18 14.38
C ASP A 151 -2.94 -5.24 13.61
N GLY A 152 -2.16 -6.05 14.32
CA GLY A 152 -1.31 -7.09 13.75
C GLY A 152 -0.06 -6.55 13.03
N GLU A 153 0.41 -7.28 12.03
CA GLU A 153 1.65 -7.01 11.32
C GLU A 153 1.44 -6.08 10.11
N ASN A 154 2.51 -5.41 9.70
CA ASN A 154 2.54 -4.58 8.49
C ASN A 154 2.46 -5.49 7.25
N CYS A 155 1.57 -5.20 6.33
CA CYS A 155 1.43 -5.93 5.05
C CYS A 155 2.61 -5.63 4.11
N ARG A 156 3.80 -6.10 4.47
CA ARG A 156 5.07 -5.82 3.81
C ARG A 156 6.01 -7.01 3.89
N ASP A 157 7.01 -7.07 3.02
CA ASP A 157 8.01 -8.13 2.98
C ASP A 157 7.34 -9.53 2.95
N ASP A 158 7.83 -10.47 3.72
CA ASP A 158 7.28 -11.85 3.79
C ASP A 158 5.82 -11.90 4.26
N GLU A 159 5.38 -10.94 5.08
CA GLU A 159 3.98 -10.89 5.53
C GLU A 159 3.02 -10.58 4.38
N LYS A 160 3.41 -9.75 3.41
CA LYS A 160 2.59 -9.53 2.21
C LYS A 160 2.44 -10.84 1.42
N LEU A 161 3.54 -11.53 1.17
CA LEU A 161 3.50 -12.83 0.49
C LEU A 161 2.67 -13.86 1.27
N ARG A 162 2.85 -13.94 2.59
CA ARG A 162 2.08 -14.85 3.45
C ARG A 162 0.57 -14.60 3.35
N ARG A 163 0.16 -13.32 3.35
CA ARG A 163 -1.26 -12.95 3.20
C ARG A 163 -1.79 -13.27 1.81
N VAL A 164 -1.02 -13.02 0.75
CA VAL A 164 -1.40 -13.38 -0.61
C VAL A 164 -1.62 -14.89 -0.72
N LYS A 165 -0.67 -15.70 -0.24
CA LYS A 165 -0.78 -17.18 -0.24
C LYS A 165 -1.97 -17.70 0.56
N ALA A 166 -2.38 -16.98 1.61
CA ALA A 166 -3.50 -17.38 2.47
C ALA A 166 -4.88 -16.99 1.90
N MET A 167 -4.93 -16.38 0.71
CA MET A 167 -6.22 -16.04 0.07
C MET A 167 -6.87 -17.29 -0.53
N ASP A 168 -8.18 -17.31 -0.51
CA ASP A 168 -8.96 -18.39 -1.13
C ASP A 168 -8.62 -18.52 -2.62
N LEU A 169 -8.53 -19.75 -3.10
CA LEU A 169 -8.23 -20.09 -4.50
C LEU A 169 -6.89 -19.55 -5.03
N MET A 170 -5.98 -19.17 -4.15
CA MET A 170 -4.62 -18.82 -4.53
C MET A 170 -3.81 -20.11 -4.79
N PRO A 171 -3.14 -20.27 -5.94
CA PRO A 171 -2.32 -21.45 -6.21
C PRO A 171 -1.09 -21.48 -5.27
N ASP A 172 -0.72 -22.65 -4.79
CA ASP A 172 0.39 -22.83 -3.83
C ASP A 172 1.76 -22.47 -4.43
N ASP A 173 1.91 -22.68 -5.73
CA ASP A 173 3.15 -22.51 -6.51
C ASP A 173 3.26 -21.17 -7.26
N GLY A 174 2.23 -20.32 -7.20
CA GLY A 174 2.18 -19.03 -7.89
C GLY A 174 1.92 -19.12 -9.42
N VAL A 175 1.66 -20.32 -9.96
CA VAL A 175 1.36 -20.51 -11.39
C VAL A 175 0.03 -19.86 -11.76
N GLY A 176 0.01 -19.08 -12.84
CA GLY A 176 -1.14 -18.29 -13.27
C GLY A 176 -1.34 -17.02 -12.44
N VAL A 177 -0.36 -16.60 -11.64
CA VAL A 177 -0.38 -15.34 -10.88
C VAL A 177 0.63 -14.36 -11.45
N ALA A 178 0.21 -13.10 -11.64
CA ALA A 178 1.10 -11.98 -11.90
C ALA A 178 1.18 -11.05 -10.68
N ALA A 179 2.30 -10.35 -10.50
CA ALA A 179 2.44 -9.33 -9.45
C ALA A 179 3.22 -8.12 -9.94
N TYR A 180 2.78 -6.93 -9.52
CA TYR A 180 3.36 -5.63 -9.89
C TYR A 180 3.78 -4.87 -8.63
N SER A 181 5.04 -4.47 -8.52
CA SER A 181 5.55 -3.65 -7.41
C SER A 181 6.82 -2.87 -7.77
N ASP A 182 7.02 -1.70 -7.13
CA ASP A 182 8.25 -0.89 -7.20
C ASP A 182 9.29 -1.29 -6.14
N SER A 183 8.85 -1.98 -5.09
CA SER A 183 9.59 -2.12 -3.83
C SER A 183 10.41 -3.40 -3.74
N HIS A 184 11.67 -3.27 -3.27
CA HIS A 184 12.48 -4.43 -2.91
C HIS A 184 11.87 -5.28 -1.76
N ALA A 185 10.97 -4.70 -0.97
CA ALA A 185 10.24 -5.42 0.06
C ALA A 185 9.31 -6.50 -0.52
N ASP A 186 8.87 -6.31 -1.76
CA ASP A 186 7.99 -7.24 -2.45
C ASP A 186 8.75 -8.25 -3.33
N LEU A 187 10.10 -8.28 -3.24
CA LEU A 187 10.90 -9.27 -3.95
C LEU A 187 10.46 -10.72 -3.67
N PRO A 188 10.13 -11.11 -2.42
CA PRO A 188 9.57 -12.45 -2.16
C PRO A 188 8.28 -12.73 -2.95
N LEU A 189 7.38 -11.76 -3.09
CA LEU A 189 6.17 -11.89 -3.89
C LEU A 189 6.49 -11.97 -5.38
N LEU A 190 7.33 -11.05 -5.90
CA LEU A 190 7.70 -10.99 -7.31
C LEU A 190 8.45 -12.24 -7.80
N THR A 191 9.17 -12.92 -6.92
CA THR A 191 9.88 -14.18 -7.25
C THR A 191 8.99 -15.42 -7.10
N TRP A 192 7.95 -15.35 -6.29
CA TRP A 192 7.04 -16.47 -6.07
C TRP A 192 6.02 -16.62 -7.20
N VAL A 193 5.55 -15.50 -7.79
CA VAL A 193 4.56 -15.54 -8.88
C VAL A 193 5.18 -16.02 -10.19
N GLU A 194 4.35 -16.55 -11.09
CA GLU A 194 4.78 -16.92 -12.45
C GLU A 194 5.26 -15.70 -13.24
N HIS A 195 4.60 -14.55 -13.08
CA HIS A 195 4.94 -13.34 -13.82
C HIS A 195 5.14 -12.13 -12.87
N GLY A 196 6.36 -11.93 -12.44
CA GLY A 196 6.76 -10.78 -11.60
C GLY A 196 7.14 -9.57 -12.45
N VAL A 197 6.57 -8.39 -12.15
CA VAL A 197 6.87 -7.13 -12.84
C VAL A 197 7.32 -6.07 -11.84
N ALA A 198 8.56 -5.64 -11.99
CA ALA A 198 9.13 -4.52 -11.23
C ALA A 198 8.80 -3.19 -11.92
N VAL A 199 7.82 -2.46 -11.37
CA VAL A 199 7.32 -1.20 -11.92
C VAL A 199 8.14 -0.03 -11.40
N CYS A 200 8.76 0.74 -12.30
CA CYS A 200 9.59 1.89 -11.89
C CYS A 200 10.46 1.56 -10.65
N PRO A 201 11.21 0.45 -10.66
CA PRO A 201 11.76 -0.14 -9.45
C PRO A 201 12.68 0.80 -8.69
N SER A 202 12.60 0.74 -7.35
CA SER A 202 13.59 1.37 -6.48
C SER A 202 15.00 0.90 -6.85
N LYS A 203 16.02 1.73 -6.62
CA LYS A 203 17.42 1.37 -6.94
C LYS A 203 17.80 0.00 -6.37
N ARG A 204 17.33 -0.30 -5.16
CA ARG A 204 17.62 -1.58 -4.50
C ARG A 204 16.95 -2.74 -5.23
N LEU A 205 15.67 -2.63 -5.60
CA LEU A 205 14.97 -3.66 -6.36
C LEU A 205 15.62 -3.84 -7.74
N PHE A 206 15.92 -2.74 -8.44
CA PHE A 206 16.56 -2.78 -9.75
C PHE A 206 17.85 -3.62 -9.77
N HIS A 207 18.68 -3.50 -8.73
CA HIS A 207 19.91 -4.30 -8.61
C HIS A 207 19.64 -5.77 -8.25
N GLN A 208 18.50 -6.09 -7.68
CA GLN A 208 18.17 -7.43 -7.22
C GLN A 208 17.44 -8.27 -8.27
N VAL A 209 16.73 -7.66 -9.21
CA VAL A 209 15.91 -8.40 -10.21
C VAL A 209 16.73 -9.04 -11.33
N GLY A 210 18.01 -8.69 -11.47
CA GLY A 210 18.90 -9.26 -12.48
C GLY A 210 18.99 -10.77 -12.37
N GLY A 211 18.62 -11.50 -13.43
CA GLY A 211 18.68 -12.97 -13.48
C GLY A 211 17.52 -13.72 -12.77
N LEU A 212 16.54 -13.00 -12.21
CA LEU A 212 15.39 -13.63 -11.53
C LEU A 212 14.17 -13.84 -12.42
N GLY A 213 14.24 -13.51 -13.72
CA GLY A 213 13.09 -13.61 -14.62
C GLY A 213 11.98 -12.57 -14.40
N ILE A 214 12.27 -11.55 -13.55
CA ILE A 214 11.33 -10.45 -13.26
C ILE A 214 11.43 -9.41 -14.37
N GLU A 215 10.30 -9.07 -14.98
CA GLU A 215 10.20 -8.02 -15.98
C GLU A 215 10.34 -6.61 -15.34
N ILE A 216 10.92 -5.66 -16.08
CA ILE A 216 11.01 -4.26 -15.64
C ILE A 216 10.08 -3.42 -16.51
N ALA A 217 9.05 -2.82 -15.89
CA ALA A 217 8.16 -1.87 -16.52
C ALA A 217 8.46 -0.43 -16.06
N ARG A 218 8.28 0.52 -16.97
CA ARG A 218 8.40 1.96 -16.68
C ARG A 218 7.09 2.64 -17.07
N TRP A 219 6.33 3.00 -16.06
CA TRP A 219 5.03 3.67 -16.19
C TRP A 219 5.12 5.17 -15.95
#